data_12cd11115fbb6ed75867ab39acb6bd5a
#
_entry.id   12cd11115fbb6ed75867ab39acb6bd5a
#
_cell.length_a   1.000
_cell.length_b   1.000
_cell.length_c   1.000
_cell.angle_alpha   90.00
_cell.angle_beta   90.00
_cell.angle_gamma   90.00
#
_symmetry.space_group_name_H-M   'P 1'
#
loop_
_entity.id
_entity.type
_entity.pdbx_description
1 polymer ?
#
loop_
_entity_poly.entity_id
_entity_poly.type
_entity_poly.pdbx_seq_one_letter_code
_entity_poly.pdbx_strand_id
1 'polypeptide(L)'
;METANDLPNAHYTDPKVFSKESEAVLKDTWSSLAVGSDVPEPGDAKPINFLSIPLLLLRDKCGNLRVFENICRHRGMQLVTEVKTIKSVIRCPYHSWCYSTKGKLISTPHVGGPGYNNHSNIVKEEMGLNEVRSHVWRDIVFINIMGNAPEFTEVHEDLIARWSEFDCPIYHGGPDRKFEI
;
A
#
# COMPACT_ATOMS: atom_id res chain seq x y z
N MET A 1 11.34 30.00 29.51
CA MET A 1 10.81 29.36 28.29
C MET A 1 11.95 29.31 27.31
N GLU A 2 12.50 28.14 27.03
CA GLU A 2 13.43 27.98 25.91
C GLU A 2 12.64 28.22 24.64
N THR A 3 13.08 29.19 23.83
CA THR A 3 12.53 29.40 22.50
C THR A 3 12.94 28.21 21.64
N ALA A 4 11.95 27.44 21.16
CA ALA A 4 12.22 26.39 20.19
C ALA A 4 12.85 27.04 18.96
N ASN A 5 14.03 26.60 18.56
CA ASN A 5 14.64 26.98 17.32
C ASN A 5 13.92 26.30 16.16
N ASP A 6 13.71 27.04 15.07
CA ASP A 6 13.19 26.47 13.83
C ASP A 6 14.13 25.41 13.27
N LEU A 7 13.61 24.52 12.43
CA LEU A 7 14.43 23.57 11.70
C LEU A 7 15.40 24.33 10.76
N PRO A 8 16.67 23.89 10.66
CA PRO A 8 17.61 24.45 9.70
C PRO A 8 17.06 24.38 8.27
N ASN A 9 17.36 25.37 7.44
CA ASN A 9 16.90 25.42 6.04
C ASN A 9 17.19 24.14 5.23
N ALA A 10 18.29 23.45 5.53
CA ALA A 10 18.63 22.19 4.89
C ALA A 10 17.55 21.10 5.07
N HIS A 11 16.76 21.14 6.14
CA HIS A 11 15.67 20.17 6.36
C HIS A 11 14.53 20.34 5.36
N TYR A 12 14.41 21.49 4.71
CA TYR A 12 13.37 21.76 3.71
C TYR A 12 13.83 21.54 2.27
N THR A 13 15.15 21.55 2.02
CA THR A 13 15.69 21.62 0.65
C THR A 13 16.79 20.61 0.33
N ASP A 14 17.41 19.97 1.32
CA ASP A 14 18.52 19.04 1.07
C ASP A 14 18.00 17.62 0.80
N PRO A 15 18.23 17.06 -0.42
CA PRO A 15 17.83 15.69 -0.75
C PRO A 15 18.42 14.62 0.18
N LYS A 16 19.57 14.88 0.82
CA LYS A 16 20.18 13.94 1.78
C LYS A 16 19.39 13.87 3.08
N VAL A 17 18.82 14.99 3.53
CA VAL A 17 17.94 15.02 4.69
C VAL A 17 16.66 14.25 4.36
N PHE A 18 16.02 14.55 3.23
CA PHE A 18 14.82 13.84 2.76
C PHE A 18 15.07 12.32 2.65
N SER A 19 16.23 11.90 2.12
CA SER A 19 16.58 10.48 2.03
C SER A 19 16.63 9.82 3.41
N LYS A 20 17.22 10.48 4.41
CA LYS A 20 17.26 9.97 5.80
C LYS A 20 15.88 9.90 6.42
N GLU A 21 15.07 10.93 6.25
CA GLU A 21 13.68 10.95 6.74
C GLU A 21 12.83 9.88 6.08
N SER A 22 13.03 9.65 4.78
CA SER A 22 12.34 8.60 4.05
C SER A 22 12.61 7.21 4.64
N GLU A 23 13.85 6.91 5.03
CA GLU A 23 14.20 5.62 5.61
C GLU A 23 13.79 5.53 7.10
N ALA A 24 14.18 6.51 7.91
CA ALA A 24 14.04 6.44 9.35
C ALA A 24 12.65 6.82 9.89
N VAL A 25 11.87 7.55 9.10
CA VAL A 25 10.53 8.00 9.50
C VAL A 25 9.48 7.37 8.60
N LEU A 26 9.45 7.75 7.31
CA LEU A 26 8.33 7.39 6.43
C LEU A 26 8.21 5.89 6.15
N LYS A 27 9.31 5.15 6.13
CA LYS A 27 9.29 3.69 5.94
C LYS A 27 9.25 2.90 7.23
N ASP A 28 9.91 3.39 8.28
CA ASP A 28 10.08 2.68 9.55
C ASP A 28 8.91 2.86 10.52
N THR A 29 8.17 3.97 10.40
CA THR A 29 6.98 4.23 11.21
C THR A 29 5.69 4.06 10.41
N TRP A 30 4.55 4.43 11.01
CA TRP A 30 3.26 4.46 10.34
C TRP A 30 3.11 5.74 9.50
N SER A 31 2.99 5.58 8.21
CA SER A 31 2.74 6.68 7.25
C SER A 31 1.36 6.56 6.62
N SER A 32 0.66 7.67 6.46
CA SER A 32 -0.61 7.68 5.73
C SER A 32 -0.35 7.49 4.23
N LEU A 33 -1.11 6.60 3.60
CA LEU A 33 -0.99 6.28 2.17
C LEU A 33 -2.13 6.85 1.35
N ALA A 34 -3.36 6.65 1.81
CA ALA A 34 -4.57 6.88 1.05
C ALA A 34 -5.79 6.89 1.97
N VAL A 35 -6.97 6.96 1.39
CA VAL A 35 -8.24 6.78 2.08
C VAL A 35 -9.00 5.58 1.55
N GLY A 36 -9.77 4.91 2.38
CA GLY A 36 -10.54 3.72 2.00
C GLY A 36 -11.58 4.00 0.93
N SER A 37 -12.12 5.22 0.90
CA SER A 37 -13.04 5.69 -0.13
C SER A 37 -12.43 5.86 -1.52
N ASP A 38 -11.11 5.78 -1.67
CA ASP A 38 -10.45 5.68 -2.97
C ASP A 38 -10.76 4.37 -3.71
N VAL A 39 -11.16 3.34 -2.96
CA VAL A 39 -11.54 2.01 -3.47
C VAL A 39 -12.83 1.56 -2.78
N PRO A 40 -13.98 2.20 -3.08
CA PRO A 40 -15.22 2.05 -2.33
C PRO A 40 -15.83 0.65 -2.41
N GLU A 41 -15.70 -0.03 -3.54
CA GLU A 41 -16.38 -1.29 -3.80
C GLU A 41 -15.43 -2.50 -3.79
N PRO A 42 -15.93 -3.71 -3.42
CA PRO A 42 -15.14 -4.93 -3.49
C PRO A 42 -14.56 -5.19 -4.88
N GLY A 43 -13.26 -5.30 -4.97
CA GLY A 43 -12.51 -5.44 -6.21
C GLY A 43 -11.88 -4.14 -6.72
N ASP A 44 -12.25 -2.99 -6.19
CA ASP A 44 -11.62 -1.73 -6.58
C ASP A 44 -10.15 -1.70 -6.20
N ALA A 45 -9.34 -1.20 -7.11
CA ALA A 45 -7.89 -1.21 -7.02
C ALA A 45 -7.30 0.11 -7.53
N LYS A 46 -6.46 0.74 -6.72
CA LYS A 46 -5.78 2.00 -7.01
C LYS A 46 -4.26 1.81 -6.89
N PRO A 47 -3.49 1.99 -7.98
CA PRO A 47 -2.04 2.03 -7.90
C PRO A 47 -1.60 3.35 -7.25
N ILE A 48 -0.61 3.27 -6.37
CA ILE A 48 -0.06 4.42 -5.64
C ILE A 48 1.46 4.30 -5.67
N ASN A 49 2.16 5.41 -5.89
CA ASN A 49 3.61 5.44 -5.77
C ASN A 49 3.99 6.12 -4.44
N PHE A 50 4.54 5.37 -3.52
CA PHE A 50 4.98 5.85 -2.23
C PHE A 50 6.51 5.80 -2.14
N LEU A 51 7.17 6.94 -2.11
CA LEU A 51 8.65 7.05 -2.08
C LEU A 51 9.33 6.20 -3.18
N SER A 52 8.80 6.23 -4.40
CA SER A 52 9.23 5.42 -5.53
C SER A 52 8.95 3.90 -5.40
N ILE A 53 8.24 3.46 -4.37
CA ILE A 53 7.77 2.09 -4.21
C ILE A 53 6.37 1.99 -4.84
N PRO A 54 6.19 1.17 -5.89
CA PRO A 54 4.87 0.97 -6.48
C PRO A 54 4.01 0.09 -5.55
N LEU A 55 2.94 0.67 -5.02
CA LEU A 55 1.97 0.01 -4.16
C LEU A 55 0.63 -0.14 -4.87
N LEU A 56 -0.18 -1.07 -4.38
CA LEU A 56 -1.55 -1.32 -4.83
C LEU A 56 -2.48 -1.32 -3.62
N LEU A 57 -3.30 -0.29 -3.51
CA LEU A 57 -4.44 -0.28 -2.60
C LEU A 57 -5.59 -1.05 -3.26
N LEU A 58 -6.16 -2.00 -2.55
CA LEU A 58 -7.21 -2.88 -3.04
C LEU A 58 -8.26 -3.13 -1.96
N ARG A 59 -9.54 -3.08 -2.33
CA ARG A 59 -10.59 -3.64 -1.49
C ARG A 59 -10.84 -5.08 -1.91
N ASP A 60 -10.56 -6.04 -1.04
CA ASP A 60 -10.76 -7.45 -1.36
C ASP A 60 -12.25 -7.81 -1.48
N LYS A 61 -12.57 -9.01 -1.95
CA LYS A 61 -13.95 -9.47 -2.11
C LYS A 61 -14.75 -9.57 -0.82
N CYS A 62 -14.08 -9.57 0.32
CA CYS A 62 -14.71 -9.57 1.64
C CYS A 62 -14.91 -8.16 2.20
N GLY A 63 -14.52 -7.11 1.44
CA GLY A 63 -14.61 -5.71 1.84
C GLY A 63 -13.40 -5.18 2.61
N ASN A 64 -12.38 -6.00 2.87
CA ASN A 64 -11.19 -5.57 3.60
C ASN A 64 -10.26 -4.77 2.70
N LEU A 65 -9.73 -3.67 3.22
CA LEU A 65 -8.65 -2.92 2.57
C LEU A 65 -7.33 -3.67 2.74
N ARG A 66 -6.59 -3.77 1.65
CA ARG A 66 -5.27 -4.40 1.60
C ARG A 66 -4.30 -3.53 0.81
N VAL A 67 -3.06 -3.56 1.19
CA VAL A 67 -1.97 -2.90 0.46
C VAL A 67 -0.95 -3.94 0.08
N PHE A 68 -0.61 -4.00 -1.20
CA PHE A 68 0.42 -4.90 -1.72
C PHE A 68 1.51 -4.11 -2.41
N GLU A 69 2.72 -4.67 -2.49
CA GLU A 69 3.65 -4.25 -3.52
C GLU A 69 3.02 -4.53 -4.89
N ASN A 70 2.92 -3.52 -5.73
CA ASN A 70 2.30 -3.60 -7.05
C ASN A 70 3.23 -4.25 -8.10
N ILE A 71 3.86 -5.36 -7.72
CA ILE A 71 4.94 -6.01 -8.46
C ILE A 71 4.66 -7.51 -8.58
N CYS A 72 4.70 -8.02 -9.82
CA CYS A 72 4.57 -9.46 -10.08
C CYS A 72 5.79 -10.22 -9.56
N ARG A 73 5.55 -11.25 -8.75
CA ARG A 73 6.58 -12.12 -8.14
C ARG A 73 7.39 -12.93 -9.17
N HIS A 74 6.97 -12.95 -10.44
CA HIS A 74 7.68 -13.65 -11.51
C HIS A 74 8.93 -12.89 -11.98
N ARG A 75 8.73 -11.67 -12.50
CA ARG A 75 9.80 -10.84 -13.11
C ARG A 75 9.62 -9.35 -12.87
N GLY A 76 9.06 -8.95 -11.75
CA GLY A 76 9.01 -7.56 -11.33
C GLY A 76 8.09 -6.63 -12.16
N MET A 77 7.22 -7.18 -13.01
CA MET A 77 6.28 -6.38 -13.80
C MET A 77 5.24 -5.73 -12.91
N GLN A 78 4.98 -4.44 -13.08
CA GLN A 78 3.88 -3.75 -12.42
C GLN A 78 2.54 -4.37 -12.84
N LEU A 79 1.67 -4.65 -11.87
CA LEU A 79 0.43 -5.40 -12.10
C LEU A 79 -0.74 -4.51 -12.50
N VAL A 80 -0.86 -3.35 -11.85
CA VAL A 80 -1.96 -2.40 -12.05
C VAL A 80 -1.35 -1.02 -12.27
N THR A 81 -1.69 -0.37 -13.38
CA THR A 81 -1.13 0.93 -13.79
C THR A 81 -2.15 2.07 -13.72
N GLU A 82 -3.43 1.73 -13.57
CA GLU A 82 -4.54 2.67 -13.51
C GLU A 82 -5.60 2.20 -12.52
N VAL A 83 -6.45 3.09 -12.05
CA VAL A 83 -7.59 2.75 -11.20
C VAL A 83 -8.55 1.84 -11.97
N LYS A 84 -8.92 0.71 -11.37
CA LYS A 84 -9.87 -0.24 -11.98
C LYS A 84 -10.52 -1.15 -10.97
N THR A 85 -11.58 -1.83 -11.39
CA THR A 85 -12.22 -2.88 -10.61
C THR A 85 -11.72 -4.26 -11.03
N ILE A 86 -11.14 -5.02 -10.12
CA ILE A 86 -10.69 -6.40 -10.30
C ILE A 86 -11.88 -7.35 -10.13
N LYS A 87 -12.43 -7.83 -11.24
CA LYS A 87 -13.62 -8.69 -11.22
C LYS A 87 -13.37 -10.07 -10.59
N SER A 88 -12.21 -10.68 -10.83
CA SER A 88 -11.89 -12.02 -10.36
C SER A 88 -10.48 -12.17 -9.80
N VAL A 89 -9.46 -11.85 -10.60
CA VAL A 89 -8.04 -12.03 -10.27
C VAL A 89 -7.21 -10.84 -10.74
N ILE A 90 -6.13 -10.54 -10.04
CA ILE A 90 -5.08 -9.63 -10.50
C ILE A 90 -4.23 -10.41 -11.48
N ARG A 91 -4.30 -10.04 -12.76
CA ARG A 91 -3.54 -10.70 -13.84
C ARG A 91 -2.33 -9.86 -14.22
N CYS A 92 -1.16 -10.48 -14.19
CA CYS A 92 0.07 -9.86 -14.68
C CYS A 92 -0.02 -9.65 -16.20
N PRO A 93 0.21 -8.43 -16.72
CA PRO A 93 0.13 -8.16 -18.16
C PRO A 93 1.25 -8.82 -18.96
N TYR A 94 2.34 -9.25 -18.30
CA TYR A 94 3.50 -9.82 -18.99
C TYR A 94 3.33 -11.32 -19.30
N HIS A 95 3.21 -12.18 -18.27
CA HIS A 95 3.10 -13.63 -18.47
C HIS A 95 1.82 -14.22 -17.86
N SER A 96 0.81 -13.40 -17.64
CA SER A 96 -0.51 -13.82 -17.16
C SER A 96 -0.53 -14.57 -15.83
N TRP A 97 0.50 -14.43 -14.98
CA TRP A 97 0.40 -14.93 -13.63
C TRP A 97 -0.78 -14.27 -12.92
N CYS A 98 -1.59 -15.07 -12.23
CA CYS A 98 -2.82 -14.60 -11.63
C CYS A 98 -2.76 -14.70 -10.11
N TYR A 99 -3.17 -13.62 -9.45
CA TYR A 99 -3.26 -13.54 -8.00
C TYR A 99 -4.71 -13.27 -7.58
N SER A 100 -5.11 -13.81 -6.43
CA SER A 100 -6.39 -13.44 -5.83
C SER A 100 -6.35 -12.02 -5.28
N THR A 101 -7.51 -11.46 -4.93
CA THR A 101 -7.61 -10.18 -4.22
C THR A 101 -7.04 -10.23 -2.78
N LYS A 102 -6.68 -11.43 -2.30
CA LYS A 102 -5.93 -11.66 -1.05
C LYS A 102 -4.42 -11.87 -1.29
N GLY A 103 -3.94 -11.56 -2.48
CA GLY A 103 -2.53 -11.67 -2.84
C GLY A 103 -2.01 -13.09 -3.12
N LYS A 104 -2.80 -14.15 -2.96
CA LYS A 104 -2.35 -15.54 -3.19
C LYS A 104 -2.13 -15.82 -4.66
N LEU A 105 -1.02 -16.45 -5.04
CA LEU A 105 -0.79 -16.93 -6.40
C LEU A 105 -1.75 -18.08 -6.73
N ILE A 106 -2.56 -17.90 -7.77
CA ILE A 106 -3.58 -18.87 -8.19
C ILE A 106 -3.08 -19.71 -9.37
N SER A 107 -2.53 -19.04 -10.38
CA SER A 107 -2.24 -19.66 -11.67
C SER A 107 -0.97 -19.08 -12.27
N THR A 108 -0.19 -19.96 -12.90
CA THR A 108 1.07 -19.68 -13.59
C THR A 108 1.03 -20.22 -15.01
N PRO A 109 0.26 -19.60 -15.93
CA PRO A 109 0.03 -20.14 -17.27
C PRO A 109 1.34 -20.42 -18.02
N HIS A 110 1.39 -21.55 -18.70
CA HIS A 110 2.53 -22.05 -19.50
C HIS A 110 3.81 -22.34 -18.72
N VAL A 111 3.80 -22.29 -17.39
CA VAL A 111 4.93 -22.75 -16.60
C VAL A 111 4.93 -24.28 -16.56
N GLY A 112 6.03 -24.88 -17.02
CA GLY A 112 6.15 -26.32 -17.26
C GLY A 112 5.87 -26.75 -18.69
N GLY A 113 5.55 -25.82 -19.60
CA GLY A 113 5.28 -26.04 -21.00
C GLY A 113 3.89 -25.59 -21.46
N PRO A 114 3.59 -25.64 -22.77
CA PRO A 114 2.30 -25.25 -23.30
C PRO A 114 1.13 -26.00 -22.67
N GLY A 115 0.14 -25.27 -22.12
CA GLY A 115 -1.03 -25.85 -21.47
C GLY A 115 -0.86 -26.26 -19.99
N TYR A 116 0.37 -26.23 -19.49
CA TYR A 116 0.63 -26.51 -18.06
C TYR A 116 0.54 -25.25 -17.21
N ASN A 117 0.17 -25.42 -15.94
CA ASN A 117 0.07 -24.32 -14.95
C ASN A 117 0.85 -24.59 -13.67
N ASN A 118 1.74 -25.59 -13.69
CA ASN A 118 2.49 -26.02 -12.52
C ASN A 118 3.91 -26.42 -12.93
N HIS A 119 4.85 -26.16 -12.05
CA HIS A 119 6.21 -26.66 -12.13
C HIS A 119 6.69 -26.99 -10.71
N SER A 120 7.45 -28.08 -10.56
CA SER A 120 7.93 -28.56 -9.27
C SER A 120 8.74 -27.53 -8.47
N ASN A 121 9.39 -26.59 -9.16
CA ASN A 121 10.19 -25.54 -8.53
C ASN A 121 9.38 -24.31 -8.11
N ILE A 122 8.05 -24.32 -8.29
CA ILE A 122 7.18 -23.19 -7.89
C ILE A 122 6.25 -23.64 -6.79
N VAL A 123 6.55 -23.18 -5.58
CA VAL A 123 5.67 -23.30 -4.42
C VAL A 123 4.73 -22.09 -4.42
N LYS A 124 3.49 -22.29 -4.88
CA LYS A 124 2.53 -21.19 -5.06
C LYS A 124 2.25 -20.42 -3.78
N GLU A 125 2.28 -21.10 -2.66
CA GLU A 125 2.06 -20.54 -1.32
C GLU A 125 3.11 -19.50 -0.95
N GLU A 126 4.34 -19.63 -1.47
CA GLU A 126 5.46 -18.72 -1.22
C GLU A 126 5.58 -17.58 -2.26
N MET A 127 4.84 -17.70 -3.36
CA MET A 127 4.90 -16.78 -4.50
C MET A 127 3.69 -15.84 -4.58
N GLY A 128 3.00 -15.63 -3.46
CA GLY A 128 1.97 -14.59 -3.32
C GLY A 128 2.54 -13.18 -3.44
N LEU A 129 1.68 -12.19 -3.62
CA LEU A 129 2.08 -10.78 -3.55
C LEU A 129 2.59 -10.45 -2.15
N ASN A 130 3.59 -9.58 -2.07
CA ASN A 130 4.04 -9.06 -0.79
C ASN A 130 2.97 -8.10 -0.26
N GLU A 131 2.35 -8.46 0.85
CA GLU A 131 1.40 -7.61 1.54
C GLU A 131 2.17 -6.65 2.44
N VAL A 132 1.88 -5.35 2.31
CA VAL A 132 2.45 -4.30 3.14
C VAL A 132 1.62 -4.19 4.41
N ARG A 133 2.27 -4.18 5.56
CA ARG A 133 1.60 -4.01 6.84
C ARG A 133 0.80 -2.71 6.82
N SER A 134 -0.51 -2.80 7.06
CA SER A 134 -1.42 -1.67 6.97
C SER A 134 -2.41 -1.65 8.12
N HIS A 135 -2.88 -0.47 8.47
CA HIS A 135 -3.92 -0.22 9.45
C HIS A 135 -4.89 0.84 8.92
N VAL A 136 -6.18 0.64 9.16
CA VAL A 136 -7.20 1.63 8.77
C VAL A 136 -7.77 2.27 10.02
N TRP A 137 -7.60 3.58 10.11
CA TRP A 137 -8.19 4.38 11.17
C TRP A 137 -8.96 5.56 10.56
N ARG A 138 -10.25 5.63 10.83
CA ARG A 138 -11.17 6.67 10.30
C ARG A 138 -11.09 6.84 8.79
N ASP A 139 -11.13 5.73 8.06
CA ASP A 139 -11.00 5.63 6.61
C ASP A 139 -9.60 6.01 6.05
N ILE A 140 -8.67 6.48 6.88
CA ILE A 140 -7.29 6.70 6.46
C ILE A 140 -6.55 5.37 6.52
N VAL A 141 -5.89 5.03 5.42
CA VAL A 141 -5.04 3.84 5.30
C VAL A 141 -3.61 4.20 5.65
N PHE A 142 -3.12 3.68 6.76
CA PHE A 142 -1.73 3.81 7.18
C PHE A 142 -0.95 2.56 6.78
N ILE A 143 0.31 2.74 6.46
CA ILE A 143 1.24 1.66 6.11
C ILE A 143 2.52 1.73 6.94
N ASN A 144 3.13 0.58 7.17
CA ASN A 144 4.50 0.46 7.64
C ASN A 144 5.28 -0.39 6.64
N ILE A 145 6.15 0.24 5.86
CA ILE A 145 6.90 -0.42 4.77
C ILE A 145 7.87 -1.45 5.31
N MET A 146 8.58 -1.14 6.40
CA MET A 146 9.54 -2.07 7.03
C MET A 146 8.84 -3.21 7.79
N GLY A 147 7.56 -3.09 8.10
CA GLY A 147 6.76 -4.13 8.76
C GLY A 147 7.06 -4.34 10.24
N ASN A 148 7.93 -3.54 10.86
CA ASN A 148 8.47 -3.71 12.21
C ASN A 148 7.98 -2.68 13.24
N ALA A 149 7.20 -1.68 12.82
CA ALA A 149 6.64 -0.70 13.76
C ALA A 149 5.76 -1.39 14.82
N PRO A 150 5.69 -0.89 16.07
CA PRO A 150 4.71 -1.34 17.06
C PRO A 150 3.29 -1.26 16.51
N GLU A 151 2.31 -1.84 17.21
CA GLU A 151 0.91 -1.78 16.76
C GLU A 151 0.42 -0.34 16.66
N PHE A 152 -0.36 -0.04 15.60
CA PHE A 152 -0.86 1.31 15.33
C PHE A 152 -1.61 1.90 16.54
N THR A 153 -2.46 1.11 17.16
CA THR A 153 -3.27 1.52 18.31
C THR A 153 -2.43 1.80 19.55
N GLU A 154 -1.28 1.15 19.69
CA GLU A 154 -0.35 1.34 20.79
C GLU A 154 0.39 2.68 20.66
N VAL A 155 1.00 2.93 19.50
CA VAL A 155 1.76 4.18 19.29
C VAL A 155 0.88 5.42 19.11
N HIS A 156 -0.41 5.24 18.83
CA HIS A 156 -1.34 6.36 18.63
C HIS A 156 -2.47 6.39 19.67
N GLU A 157 -2.28 5.76 20.84
CA GLU A 157 -3.29 5.69 21.89
C GLU A 157 -3.83 7.07 22.29
N ASP A 158 -2.96 8.03 22.55
CA ASP A 158 -3.33 9.41 22.91
C ASP A 158 -4.10 10.12 21.80
N LEU A 159 -3.71 9.90 20.54
CA LEU A 159 -4.40 10.45 19.38
C LEU A 159 -5.81 9.85 19.24
N ILE A 160 -5.91 8.54 19.35
CA ILE A 160 -7.18 7.81 19.25
C ILE A 160 -8.13 8.26 20.37
N ALA A 161 -7.63 8.35 21.61
CA ALA A 161 -8.41 8.81 22.75
C ALA A 161 -8.90 10.26 22.55
N ARG A 162 -8.03 11.17 22.10
CA ARG A 162 -8.36 12.58 21.85
C ARG A 162 -9.42 12.75 20.77
N TRP A 163 -9.48 11.83 19.78
CA TRP A 163 -10.42 11.90 18.68
C TRP A 163 -11.67 11.04 18.89
N SER A 164 -11.82 10.41 20.04
CA SER A 164 -12.97 9.53 20.34
C SER A 164 -14.33 10.25 20.28
N GLU A 165 -14.37 11.54 20.61
CA GLU A 165 -15.58 12.37 20.53
C GLU A 165 -16.05 12.68 19.08
N PHE A 166 -15.17 12.52 18.08
CA PHE A 166 -15.47 12.76 16.68
C PHE A 166 -15.81 11.47 15.93
N ASP A 167 -16.59 10.58 16.54
CA ASP A 167 -17.02 9.31 15.92
C ASP A 167 -18.14 9.54 14.90
N CYS A 168 -17.77 10.16 13.78
CA CYS A 168 -18.66 10.42 12.65
C CYS A 168 -17.95 9.99 11.35
N PRO A 169 -18.73 9.71 10.28
CA PRO A 169 -18.16 9.43 8.96
C PRO A 169 -17.23 10.53 8.51
N ILE A 170 -16.04 10.18 8.00
CA ILE A 170 -15.12 11.13 7.40
C ILE A 170 -15.56 11.36 5.95
N TYR A 171 -15.79 12.62 5.60
CA TYR A 171 -16.08 13.03 4.23
C TYR A 171 -14.83 13.66 3.62
N HIS A 172 -14.42 13.16 2.47
CA HIS A 172 -13.27 13.68 1.74
C HIS A 172 -13.70 14.83 0.82
N GLY A 173 -13.03 15.95 0.92
CA GLY A 173 -13.46 17.24 0.36
C GLY A 173 -13.14 17.51 -1.10
N GLY A 174 -13.12 16.52 -1.99
CA GLY A 174 -12.96 16.79 -3.43
C GLY A 174 -11.61 16.37 -4.02
N PRO A 175 -11.32 16.70 -5.27
CA PRO A 175 -10.17 16.19 -6.00
C PRO A 175 -8.84 16.71 -5.44
N ASP A 176 -7.81 15.90 -5.60
CA ASP A 176 -6.44 16.26 -5.25
C ASP A 176 -6.01 17.54 -5.96
N ARG A 177 -5.40 18.45 -5.22
CA ARG A 177 -4.78 19.64 -5.77
C ARG A 177 -3.26 19.47 -5.76
N LYS A 178 -2.65 19.63 -6.94
CA LYS A 178 -1.19 19.65 -7.08
C LYS A 178 -0.74 21.11 -7.15
N PHE A 179 0.31 21.42 -6.41
CA PHE A 179 0.98 22.72 -6.46
C PHE A 179 2.41 22.47 -6.90
N GLU A 180 2.89 23.26 -7.85
CA GLU A 180 4.32 23.35 -8.16
C GLU A 180 4.90 24.49 -7.33
N ILE A 181 6.01 24.22 -6.65
CA ILE A 181 6.74 25.18 -5.80
C ILE A 181 8.02 25.58 -6.53
#